data_cc2976dcc81161631a1339e4abed6984
#
_entry.id   cc2976dcc81161631a1339e4abed6984
#
_cell.length_a   1.000
_cell.length_b   1.000
_cell.length_c   1.000
_cell.angle_alpha   90.00
_cell.angle_beta   90.00
_cell.angle_gamma   90.00
#
_symmetry.space_group_name_H-M   'P 1'
#
loop_
_entity.id
_entity.type
_entity.pdbx_description
1 polymer ?
#
loop_
_entity_poly.entity_id
_entity_poly.type
_entity_poly.pdbx_seq_one_letter_code
_entity_poly.pdbx_strand_id
1 'polypeptide(L)'
;MNTFPAADRYLALAGRGRNDWWRYGLGVATVVVFFALLGFAPWWLMMQYSDFGMLEQFFALNAGELIGLVGLAIAVVVVHRRGMRSLITPYARIDWRRVLTGAAVWAGFALLCSVFEAWLFPGRYRFTFDPQLFFASAAMALLLTPLQTATEELLFRGYVMQGLGLVCRRPWLLIVTSAALFTLPHAGNPEVDAAPWLVLPQYFIIGVLLAAVTLKDGRLELAIGIHAANNLFTGIVANIEPSVISSNAIFTSEFDPLYALLALAVASAATWAVLFPPQKRGFSATERAQFENDGYVVVRGLANAETCAAILADAQRDLAAGVAPLEYEADTGYPGAPASLEVPGGRTVRRLLQAYARSAESADWLIAPPLAVRLRQLLGPRVAMSQSHHNCVMTKNPGYSSETHWHQDIRYWSFAQTELVSVWTALGREHAGNGCLRVLPASHRMAFAPEQYDSDLFLRPEHPANRELIETQQRVELECGDVLFFHGRLLHAAGDNRGDVTKYSLVATYHAAANRPLAGTRSASRPDIPF
;
A
#
# COMPACT_ATOMS: atom_id res chain seq x y z
N MET A 1 -14.86 -12.03 0.20
CA MET A 1 -14.28 -10.68 0.06
C MET A 1 -12.81 -10.78 0.40
N ASN A 2 -11.91 -10.27 -0.46
CA ASN A 2 -10.48 -10.21 -0.12
C ASN A 2 -10.28 -9.08 0.90
N THR A 3 -10.06 -9.41 2.17
CA THR A 3 -9.85 -8.43 3.24
C THR A 3 -8.46 -7.79 3.18
N PHE A 4 -7.59 -8.29 2.27
CA PHE A 4 -6.20 -7.88 2.13
C PHE A 4 -5.84 -7.60 0.66
N PRO A 5 -6.37 -6.55 0.03
CA PRO A 5 -6.16 -6.30 -1.40
C PRO A 5 -4.70 -6.01 -1.77
N ALA A 6 -3.90 -5.46 -0.85
CA ALA A 6 -2.48 -5.19 -1.05
C ALA A 6 -1.58 -6.44 -0.92
N ALA A 7 -2.10 -7.53 -0.32
CA ALA A 7 -1.35 -8.76 -0.09
C ALA A 7 -0.86 -9.39 -1.39
N ASP A 8 -1.70 -9.42 -2.43
CA ASP A 8 -1.37 -10.07 -3.70
C ASP A 8 -0.13 -9.47 -4.35
N ARG A 9 0.05 -8.15 -4.26
CA ARG A 9 1.24 -7.48 -4.79
C ARG A 9 2.49 -7.79 -3.97
N TYR A 10 2.37 -7.78 -2.64
CA TYR A 10 3.47 -8.13 -1.76
C TYR A 10 3.93 -9.58 -1.95
N LEU A 11 3.00 -10.52 -2.01
CA LEU A 11 3.28 -11.92 -2.25
C LEU A 11 3.87 -12.17 -3.65
N ALA A 12 3.43 -11.40 -4.66
CA ALA A 12 3.94 -11.49 -6.02
C ALA A 12 5.42 -11.09 -6.15
N LEU A 13 6.00 -10.42 -5.15
CA LEU A 13 7.43 -10.08 -5.14
C LEU A 13 8.35 -11.31 -5.17
N ALA A 14 7.88 -12.46 -4.68
CA ALA A 14 8.58 -13.71 -4.85
C ALA A 14 8.86 -14.03 -6.33
N GLY A 15 7.93 -13.67 -7.23
CA GLY A 15 8.05 -13.87 -8.68
C GLY A 15 9.18 -13.10 -9.36
N ARG A 16 9.78 -12.10 -8.68
CA ARG A 16 10.96 -11.37 -9.19
C ARG A 16 12.23 -12.22 -9.19
N GLY A 17 12.23 -13.35 -8.49
CA GLY A 17 13.35 -14.28 -8.40
C GLY A 17 13.09 -15.60 -9.10
N ARG A 18 14.06 -16.53 -8.97
CA ARG A 18 13.91 -17.92 -9.40
C ARG A 18 13.24 -18.73 -8.30
N ASN A 19 12.14 -19.43 -8.61
CA ASN A 19 11.26 -20.08 -7.64
C ASN A 19 11.12 -21.60 -7.83
N ASP A 20 12.13 -22.25 -8.41
CA ASP A 20 12.17 -23.73 -8.47
C ASP A 20 12.10 -24.30 -7.04
N TRP A 21 11.34 -25.36 -6.82
CA TRP A 21 11.09 -25.94 -5.49
C TRP A 21 12.39 -26.28 -4.71
N TRP A 22 13.40 -26.79 -5.39
CA TRP A 22 14.69 -27.12 -4.78
C TRP A 22 15.46 -25.90 -4.26
N ARG A 23 15.20 -24.71 -4.82
CA ARG A 23 15.80 -23.45 -4.33
C ARG A 23 15.27 -23.07 -2.97
N TYR A 24 13.99 -23.33 -2.71
CA TYR A 24 13.42 -23.14 -1.37
C TYR A 24 14.03 -24.14 -0.38
N GLY A 25 14.21 -25.42 -0.77
CA GLY A 25 14.92 -26.40 0.05
C GLY A 25 16.36 -25.96 0.39
N LEU A 26 17.12 -25.54 -0.63
CA LEU A 26 18.49 -25.04 -0.45
C LEU A 26 18.52 -23.73 0.36
N GLY A 27 17.59 -22.81 0.09
CA GLY A 27 17.49 -21.56 0.82
C GLY A 27 17.17 -21.74 2.30
N VAL A 28 16.19 -22.61 2.62
CA VAL A 28 15.89 -22.98 4.01
C VAL A 28 17.10 -23.64 4.67
N ALA A 29 17.76 -24.60 4.01
CA ALA A 29 18.97 -25.23 4.54
C ALA A 29 20.08 -24.19 4.82
N THR A 30 20.28 -23.25 3.90
CA THR A 30 21.24 -22.15 4.09
C THR A 30 20.90 -21.31 5.32
N VAL A 31 19.65 -20.89 5.46
CA VAL A 31 19.19 -20.11 6.61
C VAL A 31 19.37 -20.90 7.91
N VAL A 32 18.98 -22.17 7.93
CA VAL A 32 19.14 -23.03 9.13
C VAL A 32 20.62 -23.21 9.50
N VAL A 33 21.50 -23.43 8.53
CA VAL A 33 22.95 -23.55 8.81
C VAL A 33 23.50 -22.24 9.41
N PHE A 34 23.18 -21.11 8.81
CA PHE A 34 23.69 -19.83 9.29
C PHE A 34 23.06 -19.43 10.63
N PHE A 35 21.78 -19.65 10.81
CA PHE A 35 21.06 -19.25 12.02
C PHE A 35 21.33 -20.21 13.18
N ALA A 36 21.06 -21.52 12.99
CA ALA A 36 21.08 -22.49 14.07
C ALA A 36 22.48 -23.04 14.38
N LEU A 37 23.36 -23.14 13.37
CA LEU A 37 24.71 -23.70 13.59
C LEU A 37 25.76 -22.61 13.75
N LEU A 38 25.89 -21.70 12.77
CA LEU A 38 26.90 -20.65 12.82
C LEU A 38 26.49 -19.53 13.76
N GLY A 39 25.21 -19.18 13.82
CA GLY A 39 24.67 -18.18 14.74
C GLY A 39 24.76 -18.55 16.20
N PHE A 40 24.80 -19.86 16.52
CA PHE A 40 25.04 -20.35 17.86
C PHE A 40 26.52 -20.24 18.29
N ALA A 41 27.44 -20.13 17.34
CA ALA A 41 28.88 -20.08 17.63
C ALA A 41 29.31 -18.95 18.57
N PRO A 42 28.84 -17.70 18.47
CA PRO A 42 29.16 -16.65 19.44
C PRO A 42 28.73 -17.03 20.86
N TRP A 43 27.54 -17.57 21.02
CA TRP A 43 27.02 -18.03 22.30
C TRP A 43 27.85 -19.20 22.85
N TRP A 44 28.17 -20.21 22.02
CA TRP A 44 28.99 -21.36 22.42
C TRP A 44 30.40 -20.95 22.81
N LEU A 45 31.04 -20.06 22.04
CA LEU A 45 32.35 -19.54 22.37
C LEU A 45 32.34 -18.81 23.71
N MET A 46 31.30 -18.08 23.98
CA MET A 46 31.12 -17.39 25.24
C MET A 46 30.97 -18.35 26.42
N MET A 47 30.22 -19.42 26.28
CA MET A 47 30.09 -20.44 27.34
C MET A 47 31.39 -21.13 27.76
N GLN A 48 32.49 -20.96 27.01
CA GLN A 48 33.80 -21.49 27.36
C GLN A 48 34.53 -20.61 28.39
N TYR A 49 34.05 -19.40 28.62
CA TYR A 49 34.67 -18.45 29.54
C TYR A 49 33.72 -18.18 30.70
N SER A 50 34.19 -18.21 31.95
CA SER A 50 33.34 -18.24 33.16
C SER A 50 32.81 -16.87 33.60
N ASP A 51 33.25 -15.75 33.01
CA ASP A 51 32.97 -14.40 33.51
C ASP A 51 32.20 -13.54 32.49
N PHE A 52 31.03 -14.03 32.02
CA PHE A 52 30.18 -13.23 31.12
C PHE A 52 29.34 -12.22 31.86
N GLY A 53 29.54 -10.97 31.49
CA GLY A 53 28.64 -9.90 31.82
C GLY A 53 27.36 -9.94 30.92
N MET A 54 26.39 -9.16 31.35
CA MET A 54 25.11 -9.02 30.64
C MET A 54 25.28 -8.44 29.23
N LEU A 55 26.22 -7.54 29.02
CA LEU A 55 26.50 -6.91 27.73
C LEU A 55 27.03 -7.92 26.70
N GLU A 56 27.92 -8.82 27.14
CA GLU A 56 28.48 -9.86 26.29
C GLU A 56 27.40 -10.87 25.87
N GLN A 57 26.50 -11.25 26.79
CA GLN A 57 25.37 -12.12 26.50
C GLN A 57 24.45 -11.47 25.46
N PHE A 58 24.11 -10.20 25.67
CA PHE A 58 23.28 -9.43 24.73
C PHE A 58 23.94 -9.33 23.36
N PHE A 59 25.26 -9.07 23.30
CA PHE A 59 26.01 -9.05 22.05
C PHE A 59 26.00 -10.40 21.34
N ALA A 60 26.24 -11.50 22.06
CA ALA A 60 26.29 -12.85 21.48
C ALA A 60 24.95 -13.23 20.85
N LEU A 61 23.85 -12.96 21.54
CA LEU A 61 22.49 -13.20 21.03
C LEU A 61 22.28 -12.46 19.70
N ASN A 62 22.55 -11.16 19.68
CA ASN A 62 22.37 -10.33 18.49
C ASN A 62 23.36 -10.65 17.36
N ALA A 63 24.59 -11.06 17.67
CA ALA A 63 25.54 -11.51 16.68
C ALA A 63 25.07 -12.77 15.95
N GLY A 64 24.42 -13.70 16.65
CA GLY A 64 23.76 -14.86 16.06
C GLY A 64 22.72 -14.49 15.01
N GLU A 65 21.89 -13.51 15.32
CA GLU A 65 20.87 -12.99 14.40
C GLU A 65 21.49 -12.34 13.15
N LEU A 66 22.56 -11.58 13.30
CA LEU A 66 23.28 -10.98 12.16
C LEU A 66 23.92 -12.04 11.25
N ILE A 67 24.44 -13.13 11.82
CA ILE A 67 24.91 -14.29 11.04
C ILE A 67 23.74 -14.91 10.28
N GLY A 68 22.58 -15.07 10.92
CA GLY A 68 21.34 -15.51 10.27
C GLY A 68 20.91 -14.61 9.10
N LEU A 69 21.05 -13.29 9.24
CA LEU A 69 20.79 -12.33 8.15
C LEU A 69 21.70 -12.55 6.95
N VAL A 70 22.97 -12.88 7.16
CA VAL A 70 23.90 -13.24 6.08
C VAL A 70 23.41 -14.49 5.35
N GLY A 71 22.99 -15.53 6.09
CA GLY A 71 22.41 -16.74 5.51
C GLY A 71 21.16 -16.45 4.67
N LEU A 72 20.27 -15.60 5.19
CA LEU A 72 19.09 -15.15 4.46
C LEU A 72 19.44 -14.34 3.20
N ALA A 73 20.44 -13.47 3.27
CA ALA A 73 20.92 -12.72 2.12
C ALA A 73 21.50 -13.66 1.04
N ILE A 74 22.24 -14.67 1.41
CA ILE A 74 22.75 -15.71 0.48
C ILE A 74 21.56 -16.45 -0.16
N ALA A 75 20.56 -16.88 0.63
CA ALA A 75 19.38 -17.55 0.12
C ALA A 75 18.63 -16.68 -0.91
N VAL A 76 18.43 -15.39 -0.62
CA VAL A 76 17.67 -14.49 -1.47
C VAL A 76 18.46 -14.03 -2.69
N VAL A 77 19.69 -13.55 -2.50
CA VAL A 77 20.49 -12.93 -3.58
C VAL A 77 21.16 -13.97 -4.46
N VAL A 78 21.75 -15.02 -3.88
CA VAL A 78 22.51 -16.01 -4.64
C VAL A 78 21.60 -17.14 -5.12
N VAL A 79 20.82 -17.75 -4.22
CA VAL A 79 19.99 -18.92 -4.56
C VAL A 79 18.76 -18.50 -5.38
N HIS A 80 17.98 -17.52 -4.92
CA HIS A 80 16.78 -17.04 -5.61
C HIS A 80 17.06 -15.94 -6.65
N ARG A 81 18.25 -15.35 -6.68
CA ARG A 81 18.66 -14.28 -7.61
C ARG A 81 17.71 -13.08 -7.61
N ARG A 82 17.29 -12.64 -6.46
CA ARG A 82 16.46 -11.43 -6.30
C ARG A 82 17.04 -10.47 -5.25
N GLY A 83 16.70 -9.19 -5.33
CA GLY A 83 17.22 -8.18 -4.37
C GLY A 83 16.54 -8.29 -3.00
N MET A 84 17.29 -8.07 -1.91
CA MET A 84 16.80 -8.09 -0.52
C MET A 84 15.60 -7.16 -0.29
N ARG A 85 15.54 -6.00 -0.94
CA ARG A 85 14.41 -5.07 -0.86
C ARG A 85 13.07 -5.74 -1.22
N SER A 86 13.07 -6.75 -2.09
CA SER A 86 11.86 -7.47 -2.45
C SER A 86 11.21 -8.24 -1.29
N LEU A 87 11.94 -8.46 -0.19
CA LEU A 87 11.37 -9.00 1.05
C LEU A 87 10.59 -7.94 1.84
N ILE A 88 10.90 -6.66 1.63
CA ILE A 88 10.38 -5.55 2.43
C ILE A 88 9.19 -4.89 1.72
N THR A 89 9.37 -4.47 0.47
CA THR A 89 8.44 -3.53 -0.16
C THR A 89 8.36 -3.71 -1.69
N PRO A 90 7.18 -3.55 -2.29
CA PRO A 90 7.03 -3.46 -3.74
C PRO A 90 7.53 -2.13 -4.32
N TYR A 91 7.71 -1.12 -3.49
CA TYR A 91 8.04 0.25 -3.86
C TYR A 91 9.53 0.45 -4.17
N ALA A 92 9.86 1.57 -4.82
CA ALA A 92 11.23 1.89 -5.22
C ALA A 92 12.17 2.14 -4.03
N ARG A 93 11.62 2.61 -2.90
CA ARG A 93 12.36 2.92 -1.67
C ARG A 93 11.65 2.34 -0.46
N ILE A 94 12.41 2.06 0.60
CA ILE A 94 11.89 1.72 1.92
C ILE A 94 11.34 3.01 2.55
N ASP A 95 10.14 2.93 3.09
CA ASP A 95 9.49 4.06 3.75
C ASP A 95 9.77 4.05 5.26
N TRP A 96 10.80 4.77 5.64
CA TRP A 96 11.22 4.90 7.04
C TRP A 96 10.17 5.56 7.93
N ARG A 97 9.28 6.41 7.37
CA ARG A 97 8.19 7.00 8.13
C ARG A 97 7.24 5.93 8.63
N ARG A 98 6.98 4.91 7.82
CA ARG A 98 6.12 3.78 8.22
C ARG A 98 6.78 2.94 9.31
N VAL A 99 8.07 2.68 9.22
CA VAL A 99 8.82 2.01 10.30
C VAL A 99 8.65 2.79 11.61
N LEU A 100 8.89 4.11 11.57
CA LEU A 100 8.73 4.98 12.75
C LEU A 100 7.26 5.05 13.24
N THR A 101 6.28 5.04 12.33
CA THR A 101 4.86 5.02 12.70
C THR A 101 4.50 3.73 13.43
N GLY A 102 4.90 2.57 12.90
CA GLY A 102 4.68 1.28 13.57
C GLY A 102 5.33 1.26 14.95
N ALA A 103 6.57 1.73 15.05
CA ALA A 103 7.30 1.80 16.31
C ALA A 103 6.62 2.73 17.33
N ALA A 104 6.23 3.94 16.92
CA ALA A 104 5.62 4.92 17.81
C ALA A 104 4.25 4.46 18.34
N VAL A 105 3.41 3.87 17.48
CA VAL A 105 2.09 3.37 17.88
C VAL A 105 2.25 2.22 18.88
N TRP A 106 3.15 1.27 18.61
CA TRP A 106 3.37 0.16 19.52
C TRP A 106 3.99 0.60 20.85
N ALA A 107 5.03 1.42 20.82
CA ALA A 107 5.67 1.94 22.05
C ALA A 107 4.68 2.72 22.92
N GLY A 108 3.77 3.48 22.31
CA GLY A 108 2.69 4.18 23.02
C GLY A 108 1.77 3.21 23.77
N PHE A 109 1.34 2.13 23.14
CA PHE A 109 0.50 1.12 23.81
C PHE A 109 1.27 0.29 24.84
N ALA A 110 2.53 -0.06 24.57
CA ALA A 110 3.38 -0.74 25.55
C ALA A 110 3.53 0.10 26.82
N LEU A 111 3.80 1.41 26.67
CA LEU A 111 3.88 2.34 27.78
C LEU A 111 2.56 2.44 28.54
N LEU A 112 1.43 2.58 27.85
CA LEU A 112 0.10 2.64 28.47
C LEU A 112 -0.21 1.37 29.28
N CYS A 113 0.08 0.19 28.73
CA CYS A 113 -0.09 -1.08 29.42
C CYS A 113 0.80 -1.17 30.68
N SER A 114 2.08 -0.75 30.59
CA SER A 114 2.98 -0.78 31.74
C SER A 114 2.58 0.22 32.83
N VAL A 115 2.13 1.41 32.48
CA VAL A 115 1.60 2.39 33.43
C VAL A 115 0.33 1.85 34.10
N PHE A 116 -0.56 1.22 33.35
CA PHE A 116 -1.78 0.61 33.86
C PHE A 116 -1.47 -0.57 34.80
N GLU A 117 -0.47 -1.39 34.46
CA GLU A 117 0.01 -2.47 35.33
C GLU A 117 0.57 -1.95 36.64
N ALA A 118 1.41 -0.91 36.59
CA ALA A 118 1.99 -0.30 37.76
C ALA A 118 0.91 0.31 38.70
N TRP A 119 -0.18 0.81 38.11
CA TRP A 119 -1.34 1.32 38.86
C TRP A 119 -2.17 0.21 39.48
N LEU A 120 -2.41 -0.91 38.77
CA LEU A 120 -3.17 -2.06 39.26
C LEU A 120 -2.41 -2.84 40.33
N PHE A 121 -1.09 -2.94 40.20
CA PHE A 121 -0.23 -3.75 41.05
C PHE A 121 0.93 -2.90 41.63
N PRO A 122 0.65 -2.03 42.60
CA PRO A 122 1.68 -1.17 43.19
C PRO A 122 2.85 -1.98 43.78
N GLY A 123 4.08 -1.59 43.43
CA GLY A 123 5.32 -2.25 43.85
C GLY A 123 5.83 -3.35 42.95
N ARG A 124 5.12 -3.74 41.88
CA ARG A 124 5.58 -4.73 40.90
C ARG A 124 6.78 -4.23 40.11
N TYR A 125 6.84 -2.94 39.79
CA TYR A 125 7.96 -2.31 39.11
C TYR A 125 9.00 -1.83 40.11
N ARG A 126 10.26 -2.26 39.91
CA ARG A 126 11.42 -1.80 40.65
C ARG A 126 12.25 -0.86 39.77
N PHE A 127 12.68 0.26 40.30
CA PHE A 127 13.60 1.17 39.62
C PHE A 127 15.02 0.59 39.71
N THR A 128 15.54 0.15 38.54
CA THR A 128 16.82 -0.58 38.45
C THR A 128 17.87 0.20 37.61
N PHE A 129 17.64 1.50 37.42
CA PHE A 129 18.49 2.34 36.62
C PHE A 129 19.90 2.50 37.23
N ASP A 130 20.90 1.95 36.55
CA ASP A 130 22.33 2.17 36.80
C ASP A 130 22.91 2.94 35.60
N PRO A 131 23.32 4.21 35.75
CA PRO A 131 23.78 5.01 34.62
C PRO A 131 24.96 4.40 33.86
N GLN A 132 25.90 3.74 34.54
CA GLN A 132 27.10 3.18 33.90
C GLN A 132 26.77 2.00 33.00
N LEU A 133 25.86 1.14 33.43
CA LEU A 133 25.44 -0.03 32.67
C LEU A 133 24.34 0.32 31.69
N PHE A 134 23.43 1.24 32.05
CA PHE A 134 22.28 1.62 31.21
C PHE A 134 22.70 2.22 29.88
N PHE A 135 23.58 3.20 29.85
CA PHE A 135 23.94 3.87 28.60
C PHE A 135 24.64 2.91 27.63
N ALA A 136 25.48 2.00 28.12
CA ALA A 136 26.10 0.98 27.30
C ALA A 136 25.07 -0.02 26.75
N SER A 137 24.17 -0.53 27.60
CA SER A 137 23.09 -1.44 27.21
C SER A 137 22.13 -0.79 26.20
N ALA A 138 21.71 0.45 26.46
CA ALA A 138 20.80 1.18 25.60
C ALA A 138 21.42 1.49 24.22
N ALA A 139 22.70 1.87 24.19
CA ALA A 139 23.41 2.09 22.93
C ALA A 139 23.49 0.80 22.10
N MET A 140 23.83 -0.33 22.73
CA MET A 140 23.84 -1.64 22.08
C MET A 140 22.43 -2.04 21.61
N ALA A 141 21.41 -1.87 22.45
CA ALA A 141 20.02 -2.18 22.10
C ALA A 141 19.56 -1.36 20.90
N LEU A 142 19.78 -0.04 20.90
CA LEU A 142 19.41 0.84 19.78
C LEU A 142 20.11 0.47 18.47
N LEU A 143 21.34 -0.05 18.53
CA LEU A 143 22.08 -0.45 17.35
C LEU A 143 21.71 -1.85 16.85
N LEU A 144 21.62 -2.83 17.76
CA LEU A 144 21.52 -4.25 17.39
C LEU A 144 20.08 -4.76 17.34
N THR A 145 19.22 -4.35 18.25
CA THR A 145 17.84 -4.87 18.31
C THR A 145 17.02 -4.57 17.04
N PRO A 146 17.10 -3.37 16.40
CA PRO A 146 16.41 -3.16 15.12
C PRO A 146 16.90 -4.08 14.00
N LEU A 147 18.18 -4.45 13.99
CA LEU A 147 18.75 -5.38 13.02
C LEU A 147 18.28 -6.82 13.30
N GLN A 148 18.29 -7.23 14.56
CA GLN A 148 17.78 -8.53 15.02
C GLN A 148 16.30 -8.70 14.62
N THR A 149 15.43 -7.78 15.04
CA THR A 149 14.00 -7.88 14.75
C THR A 149 13.71 -7.77 13.24
N ALA A 150 14.46 -6.95 12.50
CA ALA A 150 14.35 -6.90 11.05
C ALA A 150 14.75 -8.23 10.41
N THR A 151 15.76 -8.93 10.92
CA THR A 151 16.16 -10.27 10.42
C THR A 151 15.01 -11.26 10.54
N GLU A 152 14.36 -11.29 11.69
CA GLU A 152 13.20 -12.16 11.92
C GLU A 152 12.02 -11.79 10.99
N GLU A 153 11.72 -10.49 10.84
CA GLU A 153 10.64 -10.06 9.94
C GLU A 153 10.95 -10.41 8.48
N LEU A 154 12.20 -10.20 8.04
CA LEU A 154 12.64 -10.57 6.70
C LEU A 154 12.55 -12.08 6.45
N LEU A 155 12.83 -12.89 7.48
CA LEU A 155 12.73 -14.34 7.38
C LEU A 155 11.27 -14.79 7.35
N PHE A 156 10.47 -14.47 8.38
CA PHE A 156 9.15 -15.05 8.55
C PHE A 156 8.09 -14.39 7.64
N ARG A 157 8.10 -13.05 7.51
CA ARG A 157 7.09 -12.31 6.72
C ARG A 157 7.60 -12.02 5.30
N GLY A 158 8.90 -11.83 5.16
CA GLY A 158 9.53 -11.61 3.86
C GLY A 158 9.73 -12.91 3.07
N TYR A 159 10.56 -13.83 3.57
CA TYR A 159 10.98 -15.01 2.83
C TYR A 159 9.95 -16.14 2.88
N VAL A 160 9.59 -16.57 4.09
CA VAL A 160 8.68 -17.72 4.30
C VAL A 160 7.27 -17.40 3.79
N MET A 161 6.68 -16.29 4.22
CA MET A 161 5.30 -15.97 3.84
C MET A 161 5.15 -15.67 2.35
N GLN A 162 6.11 -14.98 1.71
CA GLN A 162 6.10 -14.78 0.26
C GLN A 162 6.27 -16.12 -0.50
N GLY A 163 7.16 -17.01 -0.01
CA GLY A 163 7.34 -18.34 -0.59
C GLY A 163 6.06 -19.20 -0.51
N LEU A 164 5.42 -19.24 0.65
CA LEU A 164 4.13 -19.90 0.84
C LEU A 164 3.03 -19.27 -0.03
N GLY A 165 3.09 -17.97 -0.28
CA GLY A 165 2.17 -17.24 -1.14
C GLY A 165 2.19 -17.67 -2.62
N LEU A 166 3.23 -18.37 -3.08
CA LEU A 166 3.29 -18.99 -4.42
C LEU A 166 2.37 -20.22 -4.53
N VAL A 167 2.14 -20.91 -3.42
CA VAL A 167 1.35 -22.15 -3.37
C VAL A 167 -0.07 -21.86 -2.86
N CYS A 168 -0.19 -21.02 -1.84
CA CYS A 168 -1.46 -20.70 -1.21
C CYS A 168 -1.60 -19.19 -0.99
N ARG A 169 -2.67 -18.60 -1.56
CA ARG A 169 -2.97 -17.17 -1.41
C ARG A 169 -4.11 -16.87 -0.42
N ARG A 170 -4.43 -17.81 0.49
CA ARG A 170 -5.42 -17.58 1.54
C ARG A 170 -4.77 -16.80 2.70
N PRO A 171 -5.13 -15.54 2.94
CA PRO A 171 -4.41 -14.69 3.90
C PRO A 171 -4.39 -15.28 5.32
N TRP A 172 -5.50 -15.86 5.78
CA TRP A 172 -5.58 -16.45 7.12
C TRP A 172 -4.60 -17.63 7.32
N LEU A 173 -4.40 -18.48 6.28
CA LEU A 173 -3.43 -19.57 6.33
C LEU A 173 -2.00 -19.02 6.40
N LEU A 174 -1.67 -18.00 5.61
CA LEU A 174 -0.36 -17.38 5.62
C LEU A 174 -0.06 -16.72 6.98
N ILE A 175 -1.06 -16.04 7.57
CA ILE A 175 -0.94 -15.43 8.91
C ILE A 175 -0.67 -16.50 9.96
N VAL A 176 -1.53 -17.51 10.04
CA VAL A 176 -1.42 -18.57 11.06
C VAL A 176 -0.11 -19.35 10.91
N THR A 177 0.26 -19.73 9.68
CA THR A 177 1.50 -20.48 9.43
C THR A 177 2.74 -19.66 9.76
N SER A 178 2.79 -18.39 9.34
CA SER A 178 3.90 -17.49 9.67
C SER A 178 4.02 -17.26 11.18
N ALA A 179 2.90 -17.07 11.88
CA ALA A 179 2.90 -16.90 13.33
C ALA A 179 3.35 -18.18 14.07
N ALA A 180 2.87 -19.36 13.63
CA ALA A 180 3.28 -20.62 14.23
C ALA A 180 4.79 -20.88 14.05
N LEU A 181 5.31 -20.68 12.83
CA LEU A 181 6.74 -20.83 12.56
C LEU A 181 7.60 -19.82 13.33
N PHE A 182 7.09 -18.60 13.55
CA PHE A 182 7.73 -17.60 14.39
C PHE A 182 7.76 -18.00 15.88
N THR A 183 6.71 -18.64 16.37
CA THR A 183 6.61 -19.08 17.78
C THR A 183 7.58 -20.21 18.12
N LEU A 184 7.90 -21.09 17.18
CA LEU A 184 8.72 -22.28 17.42
C LEU A 184 10.12 -21.99 18.00
N PRO A 185 10.93 -21.07 17.45
CA PRO A 185 12.24 -20.75 18.02
C PRO A 185 12.18 -20.19 19.43
N HIS A 186 11.06 -19.54 19.80
CA HIS A 186 10.88 -18.92 21.11
C HIS A 186 10.47 -19.92 22.20
N ALA A 187 10.18 -21.18 21.84
CA ALA A 187 9.79 -22.20 22.81
C ALA A 187 10.91 -22.54 23.83
N GLY A 188 12.17 -22.20 23.52
CA GLY A 188 13.31 -22.37 24.40
C GLY A 188 13.67 -21.15 25.26
N ASN A 189 12.89 -20.08 25.21
CA ASN A 189 13.15 -18.87 25.98
C ASN A 189 12.86 -19.09 27.48
N PRO A 190 13.66 -18.49 28.38
CA PRO A 190 13.52 -18.74 29.83
C PRO A 190 12.17 -18.32 30.42
N GLU A 191 11.51 -17.30 29.88
CA GLU A 191 10.17 -16.89 30.31
C GLU A 191 9.09 -17.92 29.98
N VAL A 192 9.32 -18.82 29.02
CA VAL A 192 8.38 -19.90 28.66
C VAL A 192 8.31 -20.95 29.76
N ASP A 193 9.43 -21.24 30.40
CA ASP A 193 9.50 -22.24 31.48
C ASP A 193 8.58 -21.88 32.66
N ALA A 194 8.33 -20.58 32.92
CA ALA A 194 7.47 -20.12 34.00
C ALA A 194 6.00 -20.49 33.76
N ALA A 195 5.49 -20.36 32.54
CA ALA A 195 4.09 -20.65 32.20
C ALA A 195 3.91 -20.89 30.67
N PRO A 196 4.30 -22.05 30.13
CA PRO A 196 4.27 -22.32 28.68
C PRO A 196 2.93 -22.02 28.01
N TRP A 197 1.83 -22.38 28.71
CA TRP A 197 0.46 -22.23 28.19
C TRP A 197 -0.03 -20.76 28.10
N LEU A 198 0.65 -19.83 28.75
CA LEU A 198 0.36 -18.40 28.69
C LEU A 198 1.39 -17.64 27.86
N VAL A 199 2.64 -18.10 27.83
CA VAL A 199 3.74 -17.38 27.13
C VAL A 199 3.81 -17.75 25.64
N LEU A 200 3.67 -19.01 25.26
CA LEU A 200 3.65 -19.39 23.84
C LEU A 200 2.51 -18.71 23.06
N PRO A 201 1.28 -18.57 23.60
CA PRO A 201 0.26 -17.75 22.96
C PRO A 201 0.65 -16.27 22.79
N GLN A 202 1.49 -15.68 23.66
CA GLN A 202 1.96 -14.30 23.47
C GLN A 202 2.82 -14.20 22.20
N TYR A 203 3.78 -15.09 22.00
CA TYR A 203 4.57 -15.14 20.76
C TYR A 203 3.71 -15.39 19.53
N PHE A 204 2.67 -16.21 19.66
CA PHE A 204 1.74 -16.45 18.56
C PHE A 204 0.90 -15.21 18.23
N ILE A 205 0.37 -14.51 19.23
CA ILE A 205 -0.44 -13.29 19.05
C ILE A 205 0.37 -12.18 18.37
N ILE A 206 1.58 -11.90 18.84
CA ILE A 206 2.43 -10.91 18.19
C ILE A 206 2.80 -11.36 16.78
N GLY A 207 3.04 -12.65 16.57
CA GLY A 207 3.25 -13.26 15.26
C GLY A 207 2.08 -13.02 14.30
N VAL A 208 0.84 -13.20 14.78
CA VAL A 208 -0.39 -12.94 14.03
C VAL A 208 -0.52 -11.46 13.69
N LEU A 209 -0.29 -10.56 14.66
CA LEU A 209 -0.35 -9.11 14.41
C LEU A 209 0.61 -8.70 13.31
N LEU A 210 1.89 -9.08 13.40
CA LEU A 210 2.93 -8.69 12.45
C LEU A 210 2.64 -9.24 11.03
N ALA A 211 2.20 -10.49 10.92
CA ALA A 211 1.81 -11.09 9.65
C ALA A 211 0.56 -10.42 9.05
N ALA A 212 -0.46 -10.15 9.89
CA ALA A 212 -1.69 -9.48 9.45
C ALA A 212 -1.42 -8.04 9.00
N VAL A 213 -0.60 -7.28 9.76
CA VAL A 213 -0.17 -5.92 9.40
C VAL A 213 0.55 -5.94 8.05
N THR A 214 1.49 -6.86 7.85
CA THR A 214 2.25 -7.00 6.60
C THR A 214 1.33 -7.25 5.40
N LEU A 215 0.39 -8.19 5.51
CA LEU A 215 -0.54 -8.50 4.41
C LEU A 215 -1.55 -7.35 4.18
N LYS A 216 -2.02 -6.70 5.24
CA LYS A 216 -2.96 -5.58 5.14
C LYS A 216 -2.34 -4.36 4.50
N ASP A 217 -1.10 -4.05 4.88
CA ASP A 217 -0.32 -2.94 4.35
C ASP A 217 0.30 -3.25 2.96
N GLY A 218 0.49 -4.54 2.64
CA GLY A 218 1.16 -4.99 1.41
C GLY A 218 2.67 -4.71 1.40
N ARG A 219 3.27 -4.54 2.57
CA ARG A 219 4.70 -4.27 2.79
C ARG A 219 5.09 -4.48 4.26
N LEU A 220 6.38 -4.53 4.54
CA LEU A 220 6.91 -5.00 5.83
C LEU A 220 7.25 -3.88 6.81
N GLU A 221 7.33 -2.63 6.38
CA GLU A 221 7.86 -1.51 7.15
C GLU A 221 7.17 -1.30 8.50
N LEU A 222 5.83 -1.36 8.55
CA LEU A 222 5.08 -1.23 9.81
C LEU A 222 5.42 -2.36 10.78
N ALA A 223 5.49 -3.60 10.30
CA ALA A 223 5.78 -4.77 11.12
C ALA A 223 7.21 -4.69 11.70
N ILE A 224 8.20 -4.28 10.90
CA ILE A 224 9.58 -4.03 11.38
C ILE A 224 9.57 -3.01 12.52
N GLY A 225 8.83 -1.92 12.38
CA GLY A 225 8.75 -0.88 13.41
C GLY A 225 8.08 -1.37 14.70
N ILE A 226 6.96 -2.08 14.59
CA ILE A 226 6.24 -2.66 15.73
C ILE A 226 7.16 -3.62 16.50
N HIS A 227 7.82 -4.54 15.80
CA HIS A 227 8.68 -5.54 16.41
C HIS A 227 9.90 -4.92 17.07
N ALA A 228 10.56 -3.99 16.38
CA ALA A 228 11.70 -3.27 16.96
C ALA A 228 11.32 -2.51 18.23
N ALA A 229 10.18 -1.82 18.24
CA ALA A 229 9.70 -1.11 19.41
C ALA A 229 9.33 -2.03 20.57
N ASN A 230 8.78 -3.21 20.29
CA ASN A 230 8.50 -4.22 21.32
C ASN A 230 9.76 -4.62 22.06
N ASN A 231 10.79 -5.03 21.32
CA ASN A 231 12.03 -5.52 21.95
C ASN A 231 12.86 -4.38 22.55
N LEU A 232 12.87 -3.19 21.94
CA LEU A 232 13.52 -2.00 22.50
C LEU A 232 12.83 -1.53 23.80
N PHE A 233 11.50 -1.60 23.89
CA PHE A 233 10.77 -1.24 25.11
C PHE A 233 11.20 -2.14 26.27
N THR A 234 11.23 -3.46 26.04
CA THR A 234 11.71 -4.43 27.04
C THR A 234 13.19 -4.20 27.38
N GLY A 235 14.03 -3.95 26.37
CA GLY A 235 15.47 -3.78 26.59
C GLY A 235 15.89 -2.46 27.25
N ILE A 236 15.07 -1.41 27.15
CA ILE A 236 15.47 -0.05 27.59
C ILE A 236 14.55 0.48 28.69
N VAL A 237 13.22 0.27 28.57
CA VAL A 237 12.26 0.93 29.47
C VAL A 237 11.88 0.05 30.64
N ALA A 238 11.36 -1.14 30.38
CA ALA A 238 10.87 -2.05 31.43
C ALA A 238 11.14 -3.51 31.06
N ASN A 239 12.14 -4.10 31.68
CA ASN A 239 12.44 -5.51 31.53
C ASN A 239 11.60 -6.36 32.47
N ILE A 240 11.45 -7.64 32.14
CA ILE A 240 10.79 -8.66 32.97
C ILE A 240 11.82 -9.67 33.48
N GLU A 241 11.55 -10.31 34.59
CA GLU A 241 12.37 -11.40 35.13
C GLU A 241 11.50 -12.66 35.34
N PRO A 242 11.86 -13.82 34.69
CA PRO A 242 12.99 -14.03 33.76
C PRO A 242 12.74 -13.49 32.34
N SER A 243 13.80 -13.18 31.61
CA SER A 243 13.73 -12.70 30.21
C SER A 243 14.92 -13.19 29.40
N VAL A 244 14.69 -13.55 28.13
CA VAL A 244 15.75 -13.81 27.16
C VAL A 244 16.56 -12.55 26.83
N ILE A 245 15.94 -11.36 26.94
CA ILE A 245 16.59 -10.07 26.72
C ILE A 245 17.26 -9.64 28.03
N SER A 246 18.54 -10.01 28.21
CA SER A 246 19.34 -9.55 29.32
C SER A 246 19.74 -8.08 29.10
N SER A 247 19.19 -7.15 29.88
CA SER A 247 19.46 -5.72 29.73
C SER A 247 19.30 -4.96 31.05
N ASN A 248 20.01 -3.83 31.19
CA ASN A 248 19.80 -2.87 32.27
C ASN A 248 18.77 -1.83 31.86
N ALA A 249 17.50 -2.21 31.94
CA ALA A 249 16.38 -1.30 31.68
C ALA A 249 16.19 -0.30 32.84
N ILE A 250 15.43 0.77 32.63
CA ILE A 250 15.10 1.76 33.66
C ILE A 250 14.34 1.11 34.80
N PHE A 251 13.42 0.20 34.45
CA PHE A 251 12.61 -0.56 35.39
C PHE A 251 12.74 -2.07 35.14
N THR A 252 12.59 -2.86 36.21
CA THR A 252 12.41 -4.30 36.11
C THR A 252 11.10 -4.66 36.81
N SER A 253 10.30 -5.49 36.14
CA SER A 253 9.01 -5.96 36.63
C SER A 253 9.03 -7.46 36.89
N GLU A 254 8.32 -7.91 37.94
CA GLU A 254 7.99 -9.32 38.08
C GLU A 254 7.08 -9.77 36.94
N PHE A 255 7.44 -10.87 36.30
CA PHE A 255 6.68 -11.37 35.17
C PHE A 255 5.35 -12.00 35.60
N ASP A 256 4.24 -11.40 35.18
CA ASP A 256 2.90 -11.98 35.26
C ASP A 256 2.43 -12.43 33.87
N PRO A 257 2.51 -13.74 33.60
CA PRO A 257 2.18 -14.26 32.25
C PRO A 257 0.74 -13.99 31.81
N LEU A 258 -0.23 -13.95 32.78
CA LEU A 258 -1.62 -13.71 32.44
C LEU A 258 -1.87 -12.24 32.10
N TYR A 259 -1.34 -11.33 32.90
CA TYR A 259 -1.43 -9.91 32.61
C TYR A 259 -0.74 -9.59 31.27
N ALA A 260 0.47 -10.10 31.04
CA ALA A 260 1.22 -9.90 29.81
C ALA A 260 0.45 -10.40 28.57
N LEU A 261 -0.21 -11.56 28.67
CA LEU A 261 -1.05 -12.09 27.58
C LEU A 261 -2.23 -11.15 27.26
N LEU A 262 -2.94 -10.69 28.29
CA LEU A 262 -4.11 -9.81 28.12
C LEU A 262 -3.68 -8.43 27.62
N ALA A 263 -2.63 -7.85 28.17
CA ALA A 263 -2.08 -6.56 27.75
C ALA A 263 -1.61 -6.61 26.28
N LEU A 264 -0.91 -7.67 25.90
CA LEU A 264 -0.47 -7.88 24.51
C LEU A 264 -1.66 -8.01 23.54
N ALA A 265 -2.69 -8.75 23.91
CA ALA A 265 -3.90 -8.88 23.09
C ALA A 265 -4.60 -7.54 22.89
N VAL A 266 -4.75 -6.75 23.97
CA VAL A 266 -5.35 -5.40 23.92
C VAL A 266 -4.47 -4.45 23.09
N ALA A 267 -3.16 -4.41 23.34
CA ALA A 267 -2.23 -3.58 22.59
C ALA A 267 -2.22 -3.93 21.08
N SER A 268 -2.29 -5.23 20.75
CA SER A 268 -2.38 -5.70 19.35
C SER A 268 -3.66 -5.23 18.67
N ALA A 269 -4.82 -5.38 19.34
CA ALA A 269 -6.10 -4.92 18.81
C ALA A 269 -6.15 -3.39 18.66
N ALA A 270 -5.62 -2.65 19.62
CA ALA A 270 -5.54 -1.19 19.58
C ALA A 270 -4.58 -0.71 18.48
N THR A 271 -3.42 -1.33 18.33
CA THR A 271 -2.47 -1.06 17.24
C THR A 271 -3.13 -1.27 15.88
N TRP A 272 -3.83 -2.38 15.69
CA TRP A 272 -4.58 -2.64 14.47
C TRP A 272 -5.63 -1.57 14.19
N ALA A 273 -6.41 -1.16 15.20
CA ALA A 273 -7.46 -0.15 15.05
C ALA A 273 -6.90 1.24 14.69
N VAL A 274 -5.73 1.60 15.24
CA VAL A 274 -5.06 2.87 14.94
C VAL A 274 -4.43 2.86 13.54
N LEU A 275 -3.72 1.78 13.19
CA LEU A 275 -3.04 1.68 11.89
C LEU A 275 -4.03 1.47 10.73
N PHE A 276 -5.14 0.79 10.98
CA PHE A 276 -6.15 0.45 9.97
C PHE A 276 -7.56 0.84 10.44
N PRO A 277 -7.82 2.15 10.60
CA PRO A 277 -9.14 2.61 11.03
C PRO A 277 -10.21 2.12 10.04
N PRO A 278 -11.45 1.89 10.51
CA PRO A 278 -12.57 1.55 9.65
C PRO A 278 -12.68 2.58 8.53
N GLN A 279 -12.66 2.10 7.29
CA GLN A 279 -12.66 2.99 6.14
C GLN A 279 -13.91 3.84 6.11
N LYS A 280 -13.73 5.11 5.70
CA LYS A 280 -14.83 6.07 5.50
C LYS A 280 -15.92 5.41 4.67
N ARG A 281 -17.16 5.64 5.07
CA ARG A 281 -18.39 5.17 4.43
C ARG A 281 -18.33 5.47 2.92
N GLY A 282 -19.05 4.67 2.13
CA GLY A 282 -19.27 4.91 0.70
C GLY A 282 -19.92 6.28 0.45
N PHE A 283 -20.55 6.44 -0.69
CA PHE A 283 -21.38 7.62 -0.94
C PHE A 283 -22.49 7.75 0.12
N SER A 284 -22.70 8.96 0.58
CA SER A 284 -23.92 9.33 1.30
C SER A 284 -25.15 9.21 0.39
N ALA A 285 -26.35 9.20 0.98
CA ALA A 285 -27.59 9.19 0.20
C ALA A 285 -27.67 10.38 -0.77
N THR A 286 -27.21 11.56 -0.34
CA THR A 286 -27.19 12.79 -1.17
C THR A 286 -26.21 12.66 -2.33
N GLU A 287 -24.98 12.18 -2.09
CA GLU A 287 -23.96 11.99 -3.15
C GLU A 287 -24.42 10.94 -4.16
N ARG A 288 -25.05 9.88 -3.70
CA ARG A 288 -25.60 8.84 -4.57
C ARG A 288 -26.74 9.39 -5.43
N ALA A 289 -27.69 10.12 -4.82
CA ALA A 289 -28.78 10.77 -5.54
C ALA A 289 -28.24 11.78 -6.57
N GLN A 290 -27.19 12.52 -6.24
CA GLN A 290 -26.53 13.43 -7.18
C GLN A 290 -25.97 12.65 -8.39
N PHE A 291 -25.23 11.58 -8.17
CA PHE A 291 -24.73 10.76 -9.28
C PHE A 291 -25.86 10.20 -10.14
N GLU A 292 -26.92 9.68 -9.51
CA GLU A 292 -28.09 9.13 -10.21
C GLU A 292 -28.83 10.20 -11.01
N ASN A 293 -28.94 11.43 -10.52
CA ASN A 293 -29.67 12.52 -11.17
C ASN A 293 -28.82 13.25 -12.21
N ASP A 294 -27.62 13.64 -11.86
CA ASP A 294 -26.77 14.53 -12.66
C ASP A 294 -25.75 13.76 -13.52
N GLY A 295 -25.54 12.44 -13.24
CA GLY A 295 -24.55 11.62 -13.91
C GLY A 295 -23.12 11.79 -13.41
N TYR A 296 -22.90 12.59 -12.35
CA TYR A 296 -21.60 12.77 -11.74
C TYR A 296 -21.71 13.18 -10.26
N VAL A 297 -20.62 12.97 -9.53
CA VAL A 297 -20.46 13.44 -8.14
C VAL A 297 -19.00 13.70 -7.84
N VAL A 298 -18.71 14.74 -7.08
CA VAL A 298 -17.36 15.07 -6.58
C VAL A 298 -17.28 14.71 -5.11
N VAL A 299 -16.32 13.85 -4.76
CA VAL A 299 -15.99 13.54 -3.37
C VAL A 299 -14.72 14.29 -2.99
N ARG A 300 -14.87 15.29 -2.12
CA ARG A 300 -13.79 16.18 -1.72
C ARG A 300 -12.77 15.48 -0.81
N GLY A 301 -11.48 15.64 -1.12
CA GLY A 301 -10.38 15.13 -0.31
C GLY A 301 -10.40 13.60 -0.11
N LEU A 302 -10.91 12.83 -1.08
CA LEU A 302 -10.97 11.37 -0.98
C LEU A 302 -9.58 10.74 -1.06
N ALA A 303 -8.70 11.22 -1.93
CA ALA A 303 -7.28 10.88 -1.94
C ALA A 303 -6.52 11.80 -0.96
N ASN A 304 -5.70 11.23 -0.10
CA ASN A 304 -4.88 12.04 0.80
C ASN A 304 -3.70 12.69 0.04
N ALA A 305 -3.14 13.75 0.62
CA ALA A 305 -2.06 14.52 0.00
C ALA A 305 -0.80 13.67 -0.28
N GLU A 306 -0.50 12.69 0.57
CA GLU A 306 0.66 11.80 0.40
C GLU A 306 0.49 10.90 -0.83
N THR A 307 -0.69 10.30 -1.00
CA THR A 307 -1.03 9.50 -2.19
C THR A 307 -0.93 10.33 -3.47
N CYS A 308 -1.50 11.54 -3.46
CA CYS A 308 -1.44 12.42 -4.63
C CYS A 308 0.00 12.83 -4.96
N ALA A 309 0.79 13.19 -3.96
CA ALA A 309 2.19 13.58 -4.14
C ALA A 309 3.05 12.42 -4.68
N ALA A 310 2.82 11.20 -4.20
CA ALA A 310 3.55 10.03 -4.65
C ALA A 310 3.24 9.70 -6.12
N ILE A 311 1.95 9.67 -6.48
CA ILE A 311 1.52 9.43 -7.88
C ILE A 311 2.05 10.53 -8.81
N LEU A 312 1.96 11.80 -8.38
CA LEU A 312 2.45 12.94 -9.15
C LEU A 312 3.96 12.87 -9.38
N ALA A 313 4.75 12.54 -8.35
CA ALA A 313 6.19 12.41 -8.46
C ALA A 313 6.59 11.29 -9.44
N ASP A 314 5.87 10.16 -9.43
CA ASP A 314 6.09 9.08 -10.39
C ASP A 314 5.75 9.50 -11.82
N ALA A 315 4.60 10.19 -12.00
CA ALA A 315 4.19 10.69 -13.30
C ALA A 315 5.18 11.72 -13.88
N GLN A 316 5.68 12.63 -13.05
CA GLN A 316 6.68 13.64 -13.45
C GLN A 316 8.01 13.00 -13.82
N ARG A 317 8.47 12.02 -13.07
CA ARG A 317 9.69 11.25 -13.35
C ARG A 317 9.57 10.50 -14.70
N ASP A 318 8.44 9.80 -14.91
CA ASP A 318 8.18 9.04 -16.13
C ASP A 318 8.06 9.97 -17.35
N LEU A 319 7.42 11.14 -17.18
CA LEU A 319 7.32 12.16 -18.22
C LEU A 319 8.69 12.70 -18.61
N ALA A 320 9.53 13.05 -17.63
CA ALA A 320 10.87 13.56 -17.85
C ALA A 320 11.80 12.53 -18.52
N ALA A 321 11.61 11.24 -18.19
CA ALA A 321 12.38 10.13 -18.76
C ALA A 321 11.80 9.59 -20.09
N GLY A 322 10.64 10.07 -20.54
CA GLY A 322 9.98 9.57 -21.74
C GLY A 322 9.57 8.10 -21.67
N VAL A 323 9.16 7.62 -20.49
CA VAL A 323 8.83 6.20 -20.26
C VAL A 323 7.55 5.83 -21.00
N ALA A 324 7.66 4.97 -22.01
CA ALA A 324 6.52 4.45 -22.79
C ALA A 324 5.61 3.50 -21.92
N PRO A 325 4.33 3.30 -22.31
CA PRO A 325 3.65 3.88 -23.48
C PRO A 325 3.13 5.31 -23.21
N LEU A 326 3.31 6.18 -24.19
CA LEU A 326 2.88 7.58 -24.17
C LEU A 326 1.90 7.83 -25.33
N GLU A 327 1.00 8.78 -25.14
CA GLU A 327 0.19 9.38 -26.20
C GLU A 327 0.52 10.87 -26.26
N TYR A 328 0.78 11.35 -27.47
CA TYR A 328 1.16 12.74 -27.71
C TYR A 328 -0.04 13.58 -28.16
N GLU A 329 0.06 14.90 -28.08
CA GLU A 329 -0.99 15.79 -28.57
C GLU A 329 -1.27 15.56 -30.07
N ALA A 330 -0.24 15.33 -30.89
CA ALA A 330 -0.38 15.04 -32.32
C ALA A 330 -1.13 13.72 -32.62
N ASP A 331 -1.15 12.76 -31.67
CA ASP A 331 -1.82 11.48 -31.88
C ASP A 331 -3.35 11.57 -31.73
N THR A 332 -3.86 12.68 -31.20
CA THR A 332 -5.28 12.77 -30.79
C THR A 332 -6.20 13.20 -31.92
N GLY A 333 -5.71 13.95 -32.89
CA GLY A 333 -6.53 14.56 -33.97
C GLY A 333 -7.59 15.55 -33.44
N TYR A 334 -7.48 16.04 -32.21
CA TYR A 334 -8.44 16.96 -31.64
C TYR A 334 -8.25 18.39 -32.17
N PRO A 335 -9.30 19.23 -32.14
CA PRO A 335 -9.18 20.61 -32.56
C PRO A 335 -8.08 21.36 -31.81
N GLY A 336 -7.19 22.01 -32.57
CA GLY A 336 -6.02 22.67 -32.02
C GLY A 336 -4.83 21.77 -31.70
N ALA A 337 -4.96 20.45 -31.92
CA ALA A 337 -3.82 19.54 -31.81
C ALA A 337 -2.80 19.79 -32.93
N PRO A 338 -1.48 19.63 -32.66
CA PRO A 338 -0.44 19.67 -33.66
C PRO A 338 -0.68 18.62 -34.75
N ALA A 339 -0.42 18.99 -36.03
CA ALA A 339 -0.72 18.13 -37.17
C ALA A 339 0.17 16.87 -37.29
N SER A 340 1.36 16.88 -36.69
CA SER A 340 2.26 15.74 -36.65
C SER A 340 3.24 15.83 -35.47
N LEU A 341 3.99 14.76 -35.23
CA LEU A 341 5.03 14.70 -34.18
C LEU A 341 6.22 15.62 -34.45
N GLU A 342 6.40 16.04 -35.70
CA GLU A 342 7.54 16.86 -36.15
C GLU A 342 7.31 18.36 -36.00
N VAL A 343 6.05 18.79 -35.89
CA VAL A 343 5.74 20.22 -35.70
C VAL A 343 5.89 20.64 -34.22
N PRO A 344 6.10 21.94 -33.96
CA PRO A 344 6.17 22.44 -32.57
C PRO A 344 4.98 21.99 -31.74
N GLY A 345 5.26 21.43 -30.56
CA GLY A 345 4.24 20.88 -29.64
C GLY A 345 3.75 19.47 -29.97
N GLY A 346 4.09 18.90 -31.18
CA GLY A 346 3.60 17.58 -31.59
C GLY A 346 3.94 16.46 -30.60
N ARG A 347 5.13 16.50 -30.01
CA ARG A 347 5.62 15.55 -29.03
C ARG A 347 5.28 15.95 -27.58
N THR A 348 4.37 16.87 -27.39
CA THR A 348 3.84 17.15 -26.04
C THR A 348 3.03 15.96 -25.58
N VAL A 349 3.42 15.38 -24.45
CA VAL A 349 2.71 14.20 -23.91
C VAL A 349 1.37 14.64 -23.37
N ARG A 350 0.30 13.97 -23.82
CA ARG A 350 -1.08 14.16 -23.37
C ARG A 350 -1.50 13.12 -22.34
N ARG A 351 -1.04 11.89 -22.49
CA ARG A 351 -1.35 10.80 -21.57
C ARG A 351 -0.13 9.91 -21.33
N LEU A 352 0.15 9.64 -20.07
CA LEU A 352 0.99 8.54 -19.67
C LEU A 352 0.06 7.33 -19.51
N LEU A 353 0.09 6.43 -20.49
CA LEU A 353 -0.82 5.29 -20.56
C LEU A 353 -0.44 4.19 -19.57
N GLN A 354 -1.39 3.29 -19.26
CA GLN A 354 -1.21 2.13 -18.38
C GLN A 354 -0.81 2.51 -16.93
N ALA A 355 -1.46 3.50 -16.36
CA ALA A 355 -1.17 4.00 -15.02
C ALA A 355 -1.12 2.90 -13.94
N TYR A 356 -1.99 1.89 -14.02
CA TYR A 356 -2.00 0.75 -13.11
C TYR A 356 -0.67 -0.04 -13.13
N ALA A 357 -0.03 -0.17 -14.28
CA ALA A 357 1.21 -0.91 -14.44
C ALA A 357 2.47 -0.05 -14.24
N ARG A 358 2.33 1.30 -14.26
CA ARG A 358 3.46 2.23 -14.16
C ARG A 358 4.06 2.30 -12.78
N SER A 359 3.23 2.42 -11.75
CA SER A 359 3.71 2.54 -10.38
C SER A 359 2.85 1.76 -9.40
N ALA A 360 3.45 1.36 -8.30
CA ALA A 360 2.75 0.73 -7.20
C ALA A 360 1.75 1.70 -6.56
N GLU A 361 2.10 2.98 -6.49
CA GLU A 361 1.30 4.07 -5.94
C GLU A 361 0.00 4.26 -6.73
N SER A 362 0.10 4.33 -8.06
CA SER A 362 -1.07 4.41 -8.95
C SER A 362 -1.94 3.15 -8.85
N ALA A 363 -1.33 1.97 -8.87
CA ALA A 363 -2.06 0.72 -8.78
C ALA A 363 -2.79 0.57 -7.44
N ASP A 364 -2.16 0.95 -6.31
CA ASP A 364 -2.80 0.91 -4.99
C ASP A 364 -4.00 1.83 -4.90
N TRP A 365 -3.87 3.04 -5.43
CA TRP A 365 -4.97 3.99 -5.44
C TRP A 365 -6.13 3.53 -6.32
N LEU A 366 -5.84 3.07 -7.54
CA LEU A 366 -6.87 2.68 -8.51
C LEU A 366 -7.78 1.52 -8.04
N ILE A 367 -7.30 0.68 -7.12
CA ILE A 367 -8.11 -0.38 -6.49
C ILE A 367 -8.34 -0.13 -4.99
N ALA A 368 -8.08 1.10 -4.53
CA ALA A 368 -8.16 1.44 -3.11
C ALA A 368 -9.59 1.23 -2.55
N PRO A 369 -9.70 0.78 -1.31
CA PRO A 369 -10.99 0.55 -0.67
C PRO A 369 -11.93 1.76 -0.67
N PRO A 370 -11.48 3.02 -0.53
CA PRO A 370 -12.37 4.18 -0.65
C PRO A 370 -13.05 4.30 -2.03
N LEU A 371 -12.36 3.93 -3.11
CA LEU A 371 -12.95 3.85 -4.44
C LEU A 371 -13.84 2.62 -4.57
N ALA A 372 -13.34 1.45 -4.15
CA ALA A 372 -14.04 0.18 -4.26
C ALA A 372 -15.43 0.19 -3.61
N VAL A 373 -15.56 0.76 -2.40
CA VAL A 373 -16.86 0.85 -1.70
C VAL A 373 -17.86 1.68 -2.50
N ARG A 374 -17.44 2.82 -3.05
CA ARG A 374 -18.28 3.72 -3.84
C ARG A 374 -18.67 3.12 -5.18
N LEU A 375 -17.72 2.53 -5.86
CA LEU A 375 -17.97 1.86 -7.14
C LEU A 375 -18.93 0.68 -6.99
N ARG A 376 -18.84 -0.07 -5.88
CA ARG A 376 -19.80 -1.15 -5.58
C ARG A 376 -21.22 -0.63 -5.32
N GLN A 377 -21.38 0.58 -4.81
CA GLN A 377 -22.71 1.20 -4.66
C GLN A 377 -23.34 1.57 -6.00
N LEU A 378 -22.52 1.89 -7.03
CA LEU A 378 -22.97 2.28 -8.36
C LEU A 378 -23.11 1.09 -9.32
N LEU A 379 -22.17 0.14 -9.26
CA LEU A 379 -21.98 -0.91 -10.27
C LEU A 379 -22.30 -2.32 -9.76
N GLY A 380 -22.65 -2.46 -8.46
CA GLY A 380 -22.93 -3.76 -7.85
C GLY A 380 -21.71 -4.38 -7.14
N PRO A 381 -21.89 -5.55 -6.52
CA PRO A 381 -20.97 -6.07 -5.48
C PRO A 381 -19.59 -6.47 -6.00
N ARG A 382 -19.43 -6.74 -7.28
CA ARG A 382 -18.16 -7.08 -7.93
C ARG A 382 -17.86 -6.09 -9.04
N VAL A 383 -16.75 -5.39 -8.91
CA VAL A 383 -16.31 -4.34 -9.83
C VAL A 383 -15.00 -4.77 -10.48
N ALA A 384 -14.78 -4.32 -11.72
CA ALA A 384 -13.53 -4.46 -12.42
C ALA A 384 -13.10 -3.10 -13.00
N MET A 385 -11.81 -2.86 -13.04
CA MET A 385 -11.19 -1.74 -13.74
C MET A 385 -10.78 -2.19 -15.14
N SER A 386 -11.17 -1.46 -16.18
CA SER A 386 -10.73 -1.71 -17.54
C SER A 386 -9.28 -1.25 -17.74
N GLN A 387 -8.44 -2.13 -18.29
CA GLN A 387 -7.08 -1.74 -18.72
C GLN A 387 -7.04 -1.22 -20.17
N SER A 388 -8.10 -1.42 -20.94
CA SER A 388 -8.19 -1.07 -22.36
C SER A 388 -8.64 0.36 -22.63
N HIS A 389 -9.16 1.04 -21.61
CA HIS A 389 -9.71 2.40 -21.70
C HIS A 389 -8.94 3.36 -20.79
N HIS A 390 -9.63 4.33 -20.14
CA HIS A 390 -8.97 5.22 -19.21
C HIS A 390 -8.26 4.40 -18.13
N ASN A 391 -6.97 4.44 -18.16
CA ASN A 391 -6.00 3.86 -17.25
C ASN A 391 -4.69 4.64 -17.49
N CYS A 392 -4.74 5.95 -17.20
CA CYS A 392 -3.65 6.85 -17.55
C CYS A 392 -3.55 8.03 -16.58
N VAL A 393 -2.37 8.64 -16.54
CA VAL A 393 -2.23 10.01 -16.04
C VAL A 393 -2.37 10.94 -17.23
N MET A 394 -3.41 11.77 -17.20
CA MET A 394 -3.62 12.82 -18.20
C MET A 394 -2.82 14.06 -17.81
N THR A 395 -2.20 14.69 -18.82
CA THR A 395 -1.52 15.96 -18.68
C THR A 395 -2.20 17.02 -19.54
N LYS A 396 -2.19 18.25 -19.06
CA LYS A 396 -2.45 19.43 -19.91
C LYS A 396 -1.29 20.40 -19.76
N ASN A 397 -0.48 20.47 -20.80
CA ASN A 397 0.71 21.32 -20.80
C ASN A 397 0.36 22.74 -21.21
N PRO A 398 1.00 23.76 -20.62
CA PRO A 398 0.87 25.14 -21.07
C PRO A 398 1.26 25.28 -22.56
N GLY A 399 0.48 26.02 -23.31
CA GLY A 399 0.76 26.37 -24.71
C GLY A 399 0.48 25.29 -25.77
N TYR A 400 0.45 24.00 -25.40
CA TYR A 400 0.28 22.90 -26.35
C TYR A 400 -0.75 21.85 -25.88
N SER A 401 -1.78 22.28 -25.18
CA SER A 401 -2.89 21.39 -24.80
C SER A 401 -4.10 21.63 -25.72
N SER A 402 -4.51 20.61 -26.47
CA SER A 402 -5.71 20.67 -27.29
C SER A 402 -6.99 20.69 -26.45
N GLU A 403 -8.04 21.31 -26.97
CA GLU A 403 -9.37 21.22 -26.37
C GLU A 403 -9.97 19.84 -26.63
N THR A 404 -10.75 19.34 -25.67
CA THR A 404 -11.60 18.17 -25.88
C THR A 404 -13.03 18.65 -25.96
N HIS A 405 -13.66 18.53 -27.12
CA HIS A 405 -15.03 18.94 -27.36
C HIS A 405 -16.03 18.07 -26.60
N TRP A 406 -17.30 18.47 -26.58
CA TRP A 406 -18.39 17.78 -25.92
C TRP A 406 -18.56 16.35 -26.45
N HIS A 407 -18.37 15.34 -25.61
CA HIS A 407 -18.45 13.93 -25.98
C HIS A 407 -18.90 13.07 -24.79
N GLN A 408 -19.26 11.85 -25.10
CA GLN A 408 -19.50 10.77 -24.13
C GLN A 408 -18.35 9.76 -24.29
N ASP A 409 -17.77 9.33 -23.18
CA ASP A 409 -16.68 8.32 -23.19
C ASP A 409 -17.12 6.99 -23.81
N ILE A 410 -18.41 6.63 -23.63
CA ILE A 410 -18.99 5.38 -24.14
C ILE A 410 -18.82 5.19 -25.66
N ARG A 411 -18.61 6.28 -26.43
CA ARG A 411 -18.41 6.21 -27.87
C ARG A 411 -17.25 5.34 -28.30
N TYR A 412 -16.27 5.16 -27.41
CA TYR A 412 -15.07 4.35 -27.64
C TYR A 412 -15.13 2.97 -27.01
N TRP A 413 -16.20 2.67 -26.25
CA TRP A 413 -16.27 1.51 -25.38
C TRP A 413 -17.31 0.51 -25.85
N SER A 414 -16.89 -0.73 -26.06
CA SER A 414 -17.75 -1.82 -26.56
C SER A 414 -17.97 -2.83 -25.43
N PHE A 415 -19.00 -2.61 -24.63
CA PHE A 415 -19.44 -3.47 -23.54
C PHE A 415 -20.87 -3.96 -23.77
N ALA A 416 -21.26 -5.02 -23.05
CA ALA A 416 -22.63 -5.54 -23.13
C ALA A 416 -23.67 -4.52 -22.63
N GLN A 417 -23.29 -3.69 -21.65
CA GLN A 417 -24.11 -2.63 -21.07
C GLN A 417 -23.32 -1.32 -21.01
N THR A 418 -24.02 -0.19 -21.00
CA THR A 418 -23.42 1.16 -21.05
C THR A 418 -23.12 1.73 -19.66
N GLU A 419 -23.40 0.98 -18.61
CA GLU A 419 -23.19 1.35 -17.21
C GLU A 419 -21.70 1.19 -16.84
N LEU A 420 -20.93 2.19 -17.23
CA LEU A 420 -19.53 2.33 -16.85
C LEU A 420 -19.33 3.66 -16.12
N VAL A 421 -18.35 3.69 -15.24
CA VAL A 421 -18.00 4.86 -14.42
C VAL A 421 -16.55 5.22 -14.66
N SER A 422 -16.29 6.46 -15.07
CA SER A 422 -14.97 7.07 -15.06
C SER A 422 -14.70 7.68 -13.67
N VAL A 423 -13.51 7.44 -13.14
CA VAL A 423 -13.02 8.03 -11.90
C VAL A 423 -11.82 8.92 -12.23
N TRP A 424 -11.95 10.19 -11.89
CA TRP A 424 -10.97 11.22 -12.14
C TRP A 424 -10.42 11.73 -10.82
N THR A 425 -9.16 11.49 -10.55
CA THR A 425 -8.47 11.94 -9.33
C THR A 425 -7.58 13.13 -9.66
N ALA A 426 -7.85 14.27 -9.06
CA ALA A 426 -7.04 15.46 -9.22
C ALA A 426 -5.71 15.33 -8.45
N LEU A 427 -4.58 15.39 -9.17
CA LEU A 427 -3.24 15.35 -8.56
C LEU A 427 -2.69 16.75 -8.25
N GLY A 428 -3.46 17.78 -8.55
CA GLY A 428 -3.22 19.18 -8.27
C GLY A 428 -4.51 19.97 -8.40
N ARG A 429 -4.45 21.28 -8.28
CA ARG A 429 -5.63 22.13 -8.46
C ARG A 429 -6.07 22.17 -9.92
N GLU A 430 -7.35 21.95 -10.18
CA GLU A 430 -7.98 22.03 -11.49
C GLU A 430 -9.04 23.14 -11.50
N HIS A 431 -8.90 24.10 -12.41
CA HIS A 431 -9.77 25.27 -12.52
C HIS A 431 -9.93 25.72 -13.98
N ALA A 432 -10.79 26.70 -14.22
CA ALA A 432 -11.09 27.19 -15.58
C ALA A 432 -9.85 27.58 -16.40
N GLY A 433 -8.83 28.15 -15.74
CA GLY A 433 -7.60 28.62 -16.41
C GLY A 433 -6.64 27.52 -16.83
N ASN A 434 -6.74 26.30 -16.27
CA ASN A 434 -5.86 25.18 -16.63
C ASN A 434 -6.61 23.99 -17.24
N GLY A 435 -7.80 24.22 -17.78
CA GLY A 435 -8.59 23.22 -18.52
C GLY A 435 -9.23 22.15 -17.62
N CYS A 436 -9.91 22.56 -16.55
CA CYS A 436 -10.78 21.67 -15.78
C CYS A 436 -11.92 21.11 -16.65
N LEU A 437 -12.52 20.01 -16.21
CA LEU A 437 -13.67 19.43 -16.89
C LEU A 437 -14.89 20.35 -16.78
N ARG A 438 -15.69 20.35 -17.87
CA ARG A 438 -17.05 20.88 -17.93
C ARG A 438 -17.99 19.71 -18.21
N VAL A 439 -19.15 19.68 -17.57
CA VAL A 439 -20.14 18.61 -17.71
C VAL A 439 -21.51 19.19 -18.05
N LEU A 440 -22.34 18.39 -18.73
CA LEU A 440 -23.75 18.69 -18.93
C LEU A 440 -24.56 17.79 -17.99
N PRO A 441 -25.06 18.30 -16.85
CA PRO A 441 -25.79 17.48 -15.88
C PRO A 441 -26.98 16.77 -16.52
N ALA A 442 -27.28 15.57 -16.05
CA ALA A 442 -28.36 14.70 -16.51
C ALA A 442 -28.25 14.19 -17.98
N SER A 443 -27.26 14.62 -18.76
CA SER A 443 -27.08 14.23 -20.15
C SER A 443 -26.84 12.71 -20.34
N HIS A 444 -26.42 11.99 -19.32
CA HIS A 444 -26.25 10.52 -19.34
C HIS A 444 -27.57 9.77 -19.54
N ARG A 445 -28.70 10.39 -19.23
CA ARG A 445 -30.04 9.83 -19.43
C ARG A 445 -30.70 10.24 -20.74
N MET A 446 -30.09 11.19 -21.47
CA MET A 446 -30.63 11.71 -22.71
C MET A 446 -30.32 10.79 -23.88
N ALA A 447 -31.23 10.78 -24.85
CA ALA A 447 -31.00 10.22 -26.18
C ALA A 447 -30.71 11.36 -27.16
N PHE A 448 -29.70 11.17 -28.01
CA PHE A 448 -29.29 12.15 -29.00
C PHE A 448 -29.47 11.57 -30.39
N ALA A 449 -29.99 12.37 -31.31
CA ALA A 449 -30.12 11.99 -32.70
C ALA A 449 -28.73 12.03 -33.42
N PRO A 450 -28.50 11.22 -34.44
CA PRO A 450 -27.22 11.21 -35.17
C PRO A 450 -26.79 12.59 -35.67
N GLU A 451 -27.75 13.44 -36.09
CA GLU A 451 -27.52 14.78 -36.62
C GLU A 451 -26.91 15.75 -35.60
N GLN A 452 -27.09 15.45 -34.30
CA GLN A 452 -26.53 16.22 -33.19
C GLN A 452 -25.02 15.99 -33.03
N TYR A 453 -24.45 14.98 -33.66
CA TYR A 453 -23.04 14.65 -33.61
C TYR A 453 -22.34 14.92 -34.95
N ASP A 454 -21.03 15.18 -34.90
CA ASP A 454 -20.13 15.13 -36.03
C ASP A 454 -19.69 13.68 -36.37
N SER A 455 -18.84 13.52 -37.36
CA SER A 455 -18.28 12.22 -37.78
C SER A 455 -17.48 11.51 -36.69
N ASP A 456 -16.90 12.26 -35.75
CA ASP A 456 -16.09 11.77 -34.66
C ASP A 456 -16.86 11.59 -33.36
N LEU A 457 -18.21 11.72 -33.46
CA LEU A 457 -19.14 11.61 -32.32
C LEU A 457 -18.91 12.69 -31.24
N PHE A 458 -18.48 13.87 -31.63
CA PHE A 458 -18.56 15.06 -30.80
C PHE A 458 -19.91 15.75 -31.01
N LEU A 459 -20.46 16.31 -29.94
CA LEU A 459 -21.70 17.07 -30.00
C LEU A 459 -21.48 18.37 -30.78
N ARG A 460 -22.28 18.62 -31.83
CA ARG A 460 -22.18 19.85 -32.66
C ARG A 460 -22.70 21.07 -31.92
N PRO A 461 -21.87 22.04 -31.56
CA PRO A 461 -22.34 23.23 -30.82
C PRO A 461 -23.31 24.12 -31.61
N GLU A 462 -23.25 24.07 -32.95
CA GLU A 462 -24.09 24.85 -33.84
C GLU A 462 -25.52 24.31 -33.96
N HIS A 463 -25.76 23.04 -33.61
CA HIS A 463 -27.11 22.45 -33.64
C HIS A 463 -27.98 23.11 -32.54
N PRO A 464 -29.20 23.61 -32.87
CA PRO A 464 -30.02 24.39 -31.91
C PRO A 464 -30.24 23.70 -30.58
N ALA A 465 -30.66 22.43 -30.57
CA ALA A 465 -30.91 21.66 -29.35
C ALA A 465 -29.63 21.44 -28.52
N ASN A 466 -28.47 21.35 -29.18
CA ASN A 466 -27.19 21.21 -28.47
C ASN A 466 -26.75 22.53 -27.84
N ARG A 467 -27.03 23.66 -28.50
CA ARG A 467 -26.69 24.99 -27.98
C ARG A 467 -27.42 25.25 -26.67
N GLU A 468 -28.73 25.02 -26.61
CA GLU A 468 -29.52 25.15 -25.39
C GLU A 468 -28.98 24.25 -24.25
N LEU A 469 -28.62 23.01 -24.58
CA LEU A 469 -28.06 22.08 -23.63
C LEU A 469 -26.67 22.54 -23.13
N ILE A 470 -25.80 23.02 -24.03
CA ILE A 470 -24.45 23.50 -23.67
C ILE A 470 -24.51 24.72 -22.74
N GLU A 471 -25.55 25.55 -22.81
CA GLU A 471 -25.75 26.68 -21.90
C GLU A 471 -25.93 26.22 -20.44
N THR A 472 -26.37 24.99 -20.19
CA THR A 472 -26.51 24.41 -18.84
C THR A 472 -25.21 23.86 -18.26
N GLN A 473 -24.09 24.02 -18.97
CA GLN A 473 -22.79 23.47 -18.57
C GLN A 473 -22.36 23.90 -17.16
N GLN A 474 -21.76 22.97 -16.44
CA GLN A 474 -21.14 23.21 -15.16
C GLN A 474 -19.65 22.93 -15.21
N ARG A 475 -18.84 23.81 -14.61
CA ARG A 475 -17.42 23.59 -14.42
C ARG A 475 -17.18 22.73 -13.21
N VAL A 476 -16.32 21.73 -13.35
CA VAL A 476 -15.91 20.85 -12.25
C VAL A 476 -14.51 21.26 -11.81
N GLU A 477 -14.46 22.23 -10.91
CA GLU A 477 -13.20 22.65 -10.29
C GLU A 477 -12.86 21.72 -9.12
N LEU A 478 -11.58 21.27 -9.07
CA LEU A 478 -11.09 20.29 -8.12
C LEU A 478 -9.85 20.82 -7.41
N GLU A 479 -9.74 20.53 -6.12
CA GLU A 479 -8.50 20.65 -5.37
C GLU A 479 -7.73 19.32 -5.38
N CYS A 480 -6.45 19.34 -5.02
CA CYS A 480 -5.63 18.13 -4.91
C CYS A 480 -6.29 17.11 -3.97
N GLY A 481 -6.49 15.89 -4.45
CA GLY A 481 -7.13 14.81 -3.71
C GLY A 481 -8.65 14.71 -3.86
N ASP A 482 -9.28 15.66 -4.55
CA ASP A 482 -10.68 15.54 -4.94
C ASP A 482 -10.83 14.46 -6.01
N VAL A 483 -11.93 13.73 -5.94
CA VAL A 483 -12.23 12.66 -6.90
C VAL A 483 -13.62 12.85 -7.49
N LEU A 484 -13.65 12.99 -8.80
CA LEU A 484 -14.87 13.05 -9.60
C LEU A 484 -15.21 11.64 -10.10
N PHE A 485 -16.42 11.18 -9.81
CA PHE A 485 -17.03 10.00 -10.40
C PHE A 485 -18.06 10.46 -11.43
N PHE A 486 -18.00 9.95 -12.65
CA PHE A 486 -18.99 10.29 -13.68
C PHE A 486 -19.33 9.11 -14.56
N HIS A 487 -20.58 9.09 -15.05
CA HIS A 487 -21.13 8.05 -15.88
C HIS A 487 -20.52 8.11 -17.29
N GLY A 488 -20.21 6.97 -17.91
CA GLY A 488 -19.62 6.90 -19.26
C GLY A 488 -20.44 7.57 -20.36
N ARG A 489 -21.75 7.78 -20.13
CA ARG A 489 -22.66 8.52 -21.02
C ARG A 489 -22.81 10.01 -20.67
N LEU A 490 -22.12 10.51 -19.63
CA LEU A 490 -22.19 11.93 -19.32
C LEU A 490 -21.45 12.73 -20.40
N LEU A 491 -22.13 13.72 -21.00
CA LEU A 491 -21.47 14.66 -21.89
C LEU A 491 -20.52 15.56 -21.10
N HIS A 492 -19.27 15.57 -21.49
CA HIS A 492 -18.23 16.38 -20.88
C HIS A 492 -17.26 16.93 -21.91
N ALA A 493 -16.58 18.00 -21.54
CA ALA A 493 -15.58 18.69 -22.34
C ALA A 493 -14.47 19.24 -21.45
N ALA A 494 -13.31 19.57 -22.05
CA ALA A 494 -12.21 20.20 -21.32
C ALA A 494 -11.54 21.27 -22.20
N GLY A 495 -11.32 22.46 -21.67
CA GLY A 495 -10.59 23.53 -22.34
C GLY A 495 -9.08 23.27 -22.40
N ASP A 496 -8.36 24.22 -23.00
CA ASP A 496 -6.91 24.28 -23.01
C ASP A 496 -6.34 24.72 -21.63
N ASN A 497 -5.05 24.54 -21.46
CA ASN A 497 -4.33 25.08 -20.30
C ASN A 497 -3.68 26.41 -20.68
N ARG A 498 -4.20 27.51 -20.13
CA ARG A 498 -3.70 28.89 -20.29
C ARG A 498 -2.81 29.33 -19.13
N GLY A 499 -2.54 28.43 -18.21
CA GLY A 499 -1.62 28.67 -17.08
C GLY A 499 -0.17 28.44 -17.48
N ASP A 500 0.69 28.44 -16.49
CA ASP A 500 2.15 28.25 -16.60
C ASP A 500 2.63 26.89 -16.06
N VAL A 501 1.72 26.13 -15.44
CA VAL A 501 2.02 24.83 -14.81
C VAL A 501 1.21 23.70 -15.48
N THR A 502 1.87 22.60 -15.74
CA THR A 502 1.20 21.41 -16.27
C THR A 502 0.20 20.84 -15.26
N LYS A 503 -1.04 20.62 -15.71
CA LYS A 503 -2.08 19.94 -14.94
C LYS A 503 -1.92 18.43 -15.08
N TYR A 504 -2.08 17.70 -13.95
CA TYR A 504 -2.04 16.23 -13.91
C TYR A 504 -3.30 15.68 -13.27
N SER A 505 -3.86 14.64 -13.88
CA SER A 505 -5.05 13.93 -13.38
C SER A 505 -4.92 12.44 -13.62
N LEU A 506 -5.18 11.61 -12.61
CA LEU A 506 -5.20 10.15 -12.77
C LEU A 506 -6.62 9.72 -13.09
N VAL A 507 -6.80 9.00 -14.21
CA VAL A 507 -8.12 8.63 -14.73
C VAL A 507 -8.20 7.13 -15.00
N ALA A 508 -9.28 6.51 -14.53
CA ALA A 508 -9.57 5.10 -14.79
C ALA A 508 -11.05 4.84 -15.02
N THR A 509 -11.37 3.81 -15.81
CA THR A 509 -12.73 3.36 -16.12
C THR A 509 -13.04 2.07 -15.39
N TYR A 510 -14.27 2.01 -14.84
CA TYR A 510 -14.76 0.88 -14.06
C TYR A 510 -16.12 0.41 -14.57
N HIS A 511 -16.38 -0.89 -14.39
CA HIS A 511 -17.64 -1.54 -14.75
C HIS A 511 -17.99 -2.65 -13.76
N ALA A 512 -19.25 -3.10 -13.76
CA ALA A 512 -19.61 -4.32 -13.07
C ALA A 512 -18.83 -5.50 -13.65
N ALA A 513 -18.31 -6.40 -12.83
CA ALA A 513 -17.54 -7.56 -13.33
C ALA A 513 -18.39 -8.51 -14.22
N ALA A 514 -19.72 -8.41 -14.14
CA ALA A 514 -20.65 -9.12 -15.01
C ALA A 514 -20.85 -8.43 -16.39
N ASN A 515 -20.60 -7.12 -16.48
CA ASN A 515 -20.67 -6.35 -17.72
C ASN A 515 -19.35 -6.51 -18.49
N ARG A 516 -19.26 -7.55 -19.31
CA ARG A 516 -18.02 -7.89 -20.00
C ARG A 516 -17.81 -7.06 -21.27
N PRO A 517 -16.56 -6.74 -21.62
CA PRO A 517 -16.24 -6.16 -22.92
C PRO A 517 -16.60 -7.16 -24.03
N LEU A 518 -17.06 -6.63 -25.18
CA LEU A 518 -17.41 -7.45 -26.34
C LEU A 518 -16.14 -8.03 -26.98
N ALA A 519 -16.16 -9.34 -27.21
CA ALA A 519 -15.03 -10.04 -27.81
C ALA A 519 -14.64 -9.48 -29.19
N GLY A 520 -13.37 -9.44 -29.50
CA GLY A 520 -12.84 -8.92 -30.76
C GLY A 520 -12.80 -7.38 -30.85
N THR A 521 -13.21 -6.66 -29.82
CA THR A 521 -13.14 -5.19 -29.78
C THR A 521 -11.93 -4.69 -29.01
N ARG A 522 -11.58 -3.40 -29.16
CA ARG A 522 -10.56 -2.73 -28.36
C ARG A 522 -10.82 -2.91 -26.86
N SER A 523 -12.08 -2.90 -26.42
CA SER A 523 -12.43 -3.04 -25.00
C SER A 523 -11.99 -4.37 -24.39
N ALA A 524 -11.88 -5.43 -25.20
CA ALA A 524 -11.41 -6.75 -24.78
C ALA A 524 -9.90 -7.00 -25.04
N SER A 525 -9.15 -5.98 -25.45
CA SER A 525 -7.73 -6.14 -25.83
C SER A 525 -6.79 -6.43 -24.65
N ARG A 526 -7.21 -6.13 -23.43
CA ARG A 526 -6.47 -6.37 -22.20
C ARG A 526 -7.38 -6.95 -21.11
N PRO A 527 -6.87 -7.81 -20.21
CA PRO A 527 -7.66 -8.34 -19.11
C PRO A 527 -8.03 -7.22 -18.13
N ASP A 528 -9.26 -7.24 -17.64
CA ASP A 528 -9.70 -6.32 -16.60
C ASP A 528 -9.08 -6.68 -15.24
N ILE A 529 -8.98 -5.71 -14.33
CA ILE A 529 -8.51 -5.90 -12.95
C ILE A 529 -9.73 -5.99 -12.02
N PRO A 530 -10.11 -7.19 -11.56
CA PRO A 530 -11.22 -7.35 -10.60
C PRO A 530 -10.78 -6.98 -9.18
N PHE A 531 -11.68 -6.34 -8.36
CA PHE A 531 -11.40 -5.99 -6.96
C PHE A 531 -12.66 -5.76 -6.10
#